data_ffcbc89a73a3f4192b472563137c6f86
#
_entry.id   ffcbc89a73a3f4192b472563137c6f86
#
_cell.length_a   1.000
_cell.length_b   1.000
_cell.length_c   1.000
_cell.angle_alpha   90.00
_cell.angle_beta   90.00
_cell.angle_gamma   90.00
#
_symmetry.space_group_name_H-M   'P 1'
#
loop_
_entity.id
_entity.type
_entity.pdbx_description
1 polymer ?
#
loop_
_entity_poly.entity_id
_entity_poly.type
_entity_poly.pdbx_seq_one_letter_code
_entity_poly.pdbx_strand_id
1 'polypeptide(L)'
;MRIDIYDSPGSESDRYRAALSKQCTSLGIKVAFGTPPFQEPATLTVVFANNGSLWTDPQKQLLEQLVGASALILPVIDTGPDATYLPKEIGKINAFKKGDTGAAWVDSLVDETLSMAWLKRRTRKVFISYRRIDSAPVANQIFRRFNELGYEVFLDDATIERGVDFQQELKWWLNDADLLLALCSPRLADSKWCMEELTFAQSHSIGVAALAWPSQLHDPKNNVAFAGKTCWPKPVLLELTMEDQRMPLDWGDFFGDAIAPGTDSKLDKRELSPGALERLVGFCARNRAASIRARLNNLLPLARDTLKGRGAGNIDQTFGDLTYADAQGRQCFLRVLPFRPLPEHLYGAYSAGGDVHLSACAYAECDVKDQRAQALRWFAEKSGIGAGGGAANMAVWAFCGDSLL
;
A
#
# COMPACT_ATOMS: atom_id res chain seq x y z
N MET A 1 10.54 -13.13 -8.47
CA MET A 1 11.14 -12.41 -7.34
C MET A 1 11.92 -13.39 -6.48
N ARG A 2 13.12 -13.09 -6.09
CA ARG A 2 13.91 -13.90 -5.16
C ARG A 2 14.17 -13.10 -3.89
N ILE A 3 13.86 -13.70 -2.74
CA ILE A 3 14.11 -13.16 -1.41
C ILE A 3 15.08 -14.09 -0.69
N ASP A 4 16.25 -13.61 -0.39
CA ASP A 4 17.21 -14.34 0.43
C ASP A 4 16.90 -14.11 1.90
N ILE A 5 16.89 -15.15 2.71
CA ILE A 5 16.56 -15.07 4.12
C ILE A 5 17.73 -15.59 4.94
N TYR A 6 18.24 -14.72 5.78
CA TYR A 6 19.16 -15.06 6.85
C TYR A 6 18.39 -15.27 8.14
N ASP A 7 18.46 -16.47 8.67
CA ASP A 7 17.84 -16.83 9.92
C ASP A 7 18.85 -16.94 11.06
N SER A 8 18.56 -16.33 12.18
CA SER A 8 19.17 -16.69 13.44
C SER A 8 18.42 -17.86 14.09
N PRO A 9 19.09 -18.68 14.91
CA PRO A 9 18.41 -19.75 15.64
C PRO A 9 17.20 -19.22 16.44
N GLY A 10 16.07 -19.91 16.34
CA GLY A 10 14.84 -19.53 17.03
C GLY A 10 14.08 -18.35 16.38
N SER A 11 14.42 -17.98 15.16
CA SER A 11 13.67 -16.96 14.42
C SER A 11 12.30 -17.48 13.96
N GLU A 12 11.35 -16.56 13.72
CA GLU A 12 10.00 -16.88 13.25
C GLU A 12 9.87 -16.71 11.71
N SER A 13 10.95 -16.93 10.97
CA SER A 13 10.98 -16.70 9.52
C SER A 13 10.01 -17.58 8.73
N ASP A 14 9.67 -18.78 9.22
CA ASP A 14 8.72 -19.67 8.55
C ASP A 14 7.31 -19.05 8.45
N ARG A 15 6.87 -18.34 9.50
CA ARG A 15 5.60 -17.62 9.47
C ARG A 15 5.60 -16.53 8.40
N TYR A 16 6.70 -15.81 8.32
CA TYR A 16 6.91 -14.79 7.29
C TYR A 16 6.98 -15.41 5.89
N ARG A 17 7.73 -16.51 5.68
CA ARG A 17 7.81 -17.21 4.38
C ARG A 17 6.43 -17.64 3.89
N ALA A 18 5.62 -18.23 4.76
CA ALA A 18 4.26 -18.67 4.43
C ALA A 18 3.35 -17.48 4.05
N ALA A 19 3.38 -16.42 4.84
CA ALA A 19 2.59 -15.22 4.59
C ALA A 19 3.00 -14.51 3.29
N LEU A 20 4.30 -14.34 3.05
CA LEU A 20 4.83 -13.74 1.83
C LEU A 20 4.48 -14.57 0.59
N SER A 21 4.63 -15.90 0.66
CA SER A 21 4.24 -16.80 -0.44
C SER A 21 2.76 -16.66 -0.78
N LYS A 22 1.90 -16.64 0.22
CA LYS A 22 0.46 -16.47 0.05
C LYS A 22 0.13 -15.13 -0.62
N GLN A 23 0.75 -14.04 -0.18
CA GLN A 23 0.54 -12.72 -0.78
C GLN A 23 1.10 -12.64 -2.20
N CYS A 24 2.30 -13.15 -2.44
CA CYS A 24 2.88 -13.19 -3.79
C CYS A 24 2.00 -13.99 -4.75
N THR A 25 1.47 -15.14 -4.32
CA THR A 25 0.53 -15.93 -5.14
C THR A 25 -0.73 -15.13 -5.49
N SER A 26 -1.31 -14.40 -4.53
CA SER A 26 -2.46 -13.53 -4.79
C SER A 26 -2.15 -12.38 -5.77
N LEU A 27 -0.90 -11.96 -5.82
CA LEU A 27 -0.39 -10.95 -6.75
C LEU A 27 0.04 -11.56 -8.11
N GLY A 28 -0.04 -12.88 -8.28
CA GLY A 28 0.46 -13.57 -9.47
C GLY A 28 1.99 -13.55 -9.60
N ILE A 29 2.71 -13.36 -8.48
CA ILE A 29 4.17 -13.28 -8.44
C ILE A 29 4.72 -14.62 -7.94
N LYS A 30 5.65 -15.19 -8.70
CA LYS A 30 6.44 -16.31 -8.19
C LYS A 30 7.53 -15.80 -7.27
N VAL A 31 7.55 -16.26 -6.03
CA VAL A 31 8.62 -15.99 -5.07
C VAL A 31 9.47 -17.23 -4.86
N ALA A 32 10.79 -17.06 -4.89
CA ALA A 32 11.75 -18.06 -4.50
C ALA A 32 12.50 -17.57 -3.25
N PHE A 33 12.80 -18.48 -2.34
CA PHE A 33 13.60 -18.19 -1.15
C PHE A 33 14.98 -18.80 -1.29
N GLY A 34 16.00 -17.94 -1.12
CA GLY A 34 17.38 -18.36 -1.03
C GLY A 34 17.81 -18.55 0.42
N THR A 35 18.71 -19.50 0.64
CA THR A 35 19.44 -19.68 1.89
C THR A 35 20.94 -19.64 1.61
N PRO A 36 21.78 -19.19 2.56
CA PRO A 36 23.24 -19.19 2.35
C PRO A 36 23.81 -20.58 2.05
N PRO A 37 24.87 -20.68 1.24
CA PRO A 37 25.50 -19.63 0.44
C PRO A 37 24.66 -19.25 -0.80
N PHE A 38 24.54 -17.95 -1.06
CA PHE A 38 23.74 -17.46 -2.19
C PHE A 38 24.55 -17.55 -3.50
N GLN A 39 23.95 -18.09 -4.52
CA GLN A 39 24.57 -18.27 -5.84
C GLN A 39 24.20 -17.16 -6.84
N GLU A 40 23.11 -16.46 -6.60
CA GLU A 40 22.56 -15.43 -7.50
C GLU A 40 22.13 -14.19 -6.71
N PRO A 41 22.13 -13.00 -7.32
CA PRO A 41 21.63 -11.79 -6.66
C PRO A 41 20.15 -11.92 -6.29
N ALA A 42 19.80 -11.57 -5.05
CA ALA A 42 18.43 -11.49 -4.59
C ALA A 42 17.82 -10.13 -4.90
N THR A 43 16.49 -10.08 -5.02
CA THR A 43 15.73 -8.82 -5.07
C THR A 43 15.85 -8.08 -3.74
N LEU A 44 15.85 -8.83 -2.64
CA LEU A 44 15.96 -8.32 -1.27
C LEU A 44 16.53 -9.42 -0.36
N THR A 45 17.39 -9.05 0.57
CA THR A 45 17.87 -9.93 1.65
C THR A 45 17.19 -9.53 2.96
N VAL A 46 16.46 -10.45 3.58
CA VAL A 46 15.82 -10.26 4.89
C VAL A 46 16.65 -10.97 5.95
N VAL A 47 17.06 -10.23 6.98
CA VAL A 47 17.96 -10.73 8.02
C VAL A 47 17.23 -10.77 9.35
N PHE A 48 16.83 -11.95 9.80
CA PHE A 48 16.21 -12.14 11.11
C PHE A 48 17.23 -12.24 12.21
N ALA A 49 17.13 -11.37 13.19
CA ALA A 49 17.96 -11.36 14.38
C ALA A 49 17.12 -11.26 15.65
N ASN A 50 17.46 -12.00 16.66
CA ASN A 50 16.85 -11.94 17.98
C ASN A 50 17.91 -11.70 19.07
N ASN A 51 17.46 -11.45 20.27
CA ASN A 51 18.37 -11.33 21.42
C ASN A 51 19.05 -12.68 21.66
N GLY A 52 20.36 -12.74 21.45
CA GLY A 52 21.16 -13.96 21.51
C GLY A 52 21.61 -14.52 20.16
N SER A 53 21.29 -13.84 19.04
CA SER A 53 21.81 -14.23 17.72
C SER A 53 23.33 -14.22 17.72
N LEU A 54 23.93 -15.36 17.36
CA LEU A 54 25.38 -15.51 17.15
C LEU A 54 25.68 -15.51 15.66
N TRP A 55 26.51 -14.58 15.23
CA TRP A 55 26.90 -14.43 13.83
C TRP A 55 28.29 -14.99 13.59
N THR A 56 28.41 -15.94 12.69
CA THR A 56 29.69 -16.51 12.28
C THR A 56 30.46 -15.54 11.38
N ASP A 57 31.77 -15.65 11.33
CA ASP A 57 32.58 -14.78 10.46
C ASP A 57 32.24 -14.89 8.99
N PRO A 58 31.93 -16.07 8.41
CA PRO A 58 31.44 -16.16 7.03
C PRO A 58 30.12 -15.41 6.81
N GLN A 59 29.19 -15.42 7.78
CA GLN A 59 27.93 -14.65 7.67
C GLN A 59 28.17 -13.14 7.69
N LYS A 60 29.06 -12.65 8.57
CA LYS A 60 29.44 -11.23 8.61
C LYS A 60 30.11 -10.79 7.30
N GLN A 61 31.06 -11.59 6.78
CA GLN A 61 31.72 -11.30 5.50
C GLN A 61 30.72 -11.20 4.34
N LEU A 62 29.74 -12.10 4.29
CA LEU A 62 28.72 -12.05 3.25
C LEU A 62 27.81 -10.82 3.39
N LEU A 63 27.42 -10.44 4.61
CA LEU A 63 26.66 -9.21 4.83
C LEU A 63 27.47 -7.97 4.44
N GLU A 64 28.76 -7.94 4.72
CA GLU A 64 29.68 -6.87 4.29
C GLU A 64 29.75 -6.78 2.76
N GLN A 65 29.85 -7.91 2.07
CA GLN A 65 29.82 -7.98 0.60
C GLN A 65 28.50 -7.46 0.03
N LEU A 66 27.35 -7.84 0.62
CA LEU A 66 26.04 -7.36 0.20
C LEU A 66 25.91 -5.84 0.38
N VAL A 67 26.37 -5.29 1.51
CA VAL A 67 26.41 -3.84 1.75
C VAL A 67 27.32 -3.15 0.72
N GLY A 68 28.50 -3.69 0.47
CA GLY A 68 29.45 -3.17 -0.53
C GLY A 68 28.89 -3.18 -1.95
N ALA A 69 28.04 -4.16 -2.26
CA ALA A 69 27.31 -4.25 -3.54
C ALA A 69 26.03 -3.42 -3.59
N SER A 70 25.75 -2.61 -2.57
CA SER A 70 24.51 -1.83 -2.46
C SER A 70 23.23 -2.67 -2.56
N ALA A 71 23.27 -3.92 -2.10
CA ALA A 71 22.12 -4.80 -2.06
C ALA A 71 21.03 -4.25 -1.12
N LEU A 72 19.78 -4.50 -1.42
CA LEU A 72 18.68 -4.19 -0.52
C LEU A 72 18.68 -5.18 0.64
N ILE A 73 18.84 -4.68 1.86
CA ILE A 73 18.85 -5.49 3.09
C ILE A 73 17.78 -4.95 4.04
N LEU A 74 16.97 -5.84 4.57
CA LEU A 74 15.94 -5.54 5.59
C LEU A 74 16.26 -6.33 6.86
N PRO A 75 16.90 -5.71 7.86
CA PRO A 75 17.05 -6.32 9.18
C PRO A 75 15.69 -6.40 9.89
N VAL A 76 15.42 -7.52 10.56
CA VAL A 76 14.20 -7.76 11.35
C VAL A 76 14.62 -8.11 12.77
N ILE A 77 14.15 -7.33 13.73
CA ILE A 77 14.48 -7.46 15.14
C ILE A 77 13.22 -7.55 16.01
N ASP A 78 13.35 -8.08 17.22
CA ASP A 78 12.20 -8.24 18.11
C ASP A 78 11.69 -6.91 18.65
N THR A 79 12.36 -6.36 19.63
CA THR A 79 12.03 -5.08 20.28
C THR A 79 13.26 -4.49 20.94
N GLY A 80 13.24 -3.19 21.16
CA GLY A 80 14.26 -2.49 21.95
C GLY A 80 15.01 -1.43 21.14
N PRO A 81 15.63 -0.46 21.84
CA PRO A 81 16.41 0.59 21.22
C PRO A 81 17.72 0.09 20.63
N ASP A 82 18.21 -1.07 21.08
CA ASP A 82 19.54 -1.55 20.77
C ASP A 82 19.51 -2.68 19.75
N ALA A 83 19.88 -2.34 18.52
CA ALA A 83 20.23 -3.33 17.51
C ALA A 83 21.61 -3.99 17.78
N THR A 84 21.99 -4.12 19.04
CA THR A 84 23.33 -4.61 19.46
C THR A 84 23.59 -6.04 19.05
N TYR A 85 22.54 -6.81 18.78
CA TYR A 85 22.63 -8.18 18.25
C TYR A 85 22.67 -8.27 16.73
N LEU A 86 22.53 -7.13 16.02
CA LEU A 86 22.82 -7.08 14.59
C LEU A 86 24.33 -7.01 14.35
N PRO A 87 24.82 -7.67 13.29
CA PRO A 87 26.20 -7.48 12.87
C PRO A 87 26.48 -6.00 12.59
N LYS A 88 27.67 -5.51 12.96
CA LYS A 88 28.06 -4.10 12.76
C LYS A 88 27.94 -3.66 11.30
N GLU A 89 28.09 -4.59 10.37
CA GLU A 89 28.01 -4.40 8.93
C GLU A 89 26.62 -3.84 8.49
N ILE A 90 25.56 -4.32 9.13
CA ILE A 90 24.17 -3.89 8.87
C ILE A 90 23.54 -3.10 10.02
N GLY A 91 24.29 -2.87 11.11
CA GLY A 91 23.79 -2.16 12.29
C GLY A 91 23.39 -0.69 12.04
N LYS A 92 23.83 -0.10 10.92
CA LYS A 92 23.41 1.25 10.47
C LYS A 92 22.14 1.24 9.61
N ILE A 93 21.67 0.07 9.19
CA ILE A 93 20.46 -0.05 8.37
C ILE A 93 19.25 -0.01 9.31
N ASN A 94 18.27 0.83 8.96
CA ASN A 94 17.04 0.89 9.75
C ASN A 94 16.32 -0.45 9.73
N ALA A 95 16.07 -1.03 10.91
CA ALA A 95 15.51 -2.36 11.05
C ALA A 95 13.98 -2.32 11.22
N PHE A 96 13.31 -3.32 10.68
CA PHE A 96 11.91 -3.61 11.02
C PHE A 96 11.85 -4.17 12.45
N LYS A 97 11.06 -3.53 13.31
CA LYS A 97 10.89 -3.93 14.71
C LYS A 97 9.54 -4.63 14.88
N LYS A 98 9.55 -5.92 15.21
CA LYS A 98 8.32 -6.71 15.41
C LYS A 98 7.42 -6.09 16.48
N GLY A 99 8.00 -5.57 17.55
CA GLY A 99 7.29 -4.97 18.67
C GLY A 99 6.47 -3.74 18.31
N ASP A 100 6.86 -2.99 17.29
CA ASP A 100 6.15 -1.78 16.86
C ASP A 100 4.76 -2.10 16.28
N THR A 101 4.59 -3.31 15.74
CA THR A 101 3.36 -3.77 15.09
C THR A 101 2.67 -4.94 15.84
N GLY A 102 3.17 -5.33 17.02
CA GLY A 102 2.56 -6.35 17.86
C GLY A 102 2.21 -7.63 17.12
N ALA A 103 1.01 -8.14 17.31
CA ALA A 103 0.56 -9.39 16.66
C ALA A 103 0.49 -9.32 15.12
N ALA A 104 0.44 -8.12 14.54
CA ALA A 104 0.37 -7.89 13.10
C ALA A 104 1.74 -7.87 12.41
N TRP A 105 2.85 -8.13 13.11
CA TRP A 105 4.21 -7.95 12.59
C TRP A 105 4.48 -8.73 11.30
N VAL A 106 3.92 -9.93 11.14
CA VAL A 106 4.12 -10.74 9.93
C VAL A 106 3.54 -10.04 8.71
N ASP A 107 2.29 -9.57 8.80
CA ASP A 107 1.61 -8.89 7.70
C ASP A 107 2.29 -7.56 7.36
N SER A 108 2.73 -6.83 8.38
CA SER A 108 3.44 -5.56 8.22
C SER A 108 4.83 -5.76 7.59
N LEU A 109 5.56 -6.82 7.99
CA LEU A 109 6.84 -7.17 7.39
C LEU A 109 6.69 -7.59 5.92
N VAL A 110 5.65 -8.36 5.59
CA VAL A 110 5.34 -8.72 4.20
C VAL A 110 5.03 -7.47 3.38
N ASP A 111 4.25 -6.53 3.91
CA ASP A 111 3.95 -5.27 3.25
C ASP A 111 5.21 -4.43 3.01
N GLU A 112 6.11 -4.34 3.99
CA GLU A 112 7.40 -3.66 3.86
C GLU A 112 8.28 -4.31 2.80
N THR A 113 8.39 -5.64 2.84
CA THR A 113 9.16 -6.43 1.86
C THR A 113 8.70 -6.16 0.43
N LEU A 114 7.40 -6.20 0.19
CA LEU A 114 6.83 -5.94 -1.13
C LEU A 114 7.02 -4.49 -1.57
N SER A 115 7.02 -3.56 -0.63
CA SER A 115 7.31 -2.15 -0.90
C SER A 115 8.78 -1.95 -1.29
N MET A 116 9.71 -2.56 -0.55
CA MET A 116 11.14 -2.49 -0.85
C MET A 116 11.50 -3.19 -2.16
N ALA A 117 10.81 -4.28 -2.49
CA ALA A 117 10.98 -4.98 -3.77
C ALA A 117 10.34 -4.24 -4.96
N TRP A 118 9.90 -2.99 -4.81
CA TRP A 118 9.26 -2.14 -5.83
C TRP A 118 7.94 -2.71 -6.39
N LEU A 119 7.35 -3.66 -5.68
CA LEU A 119 6.06 -4.24 -6.05
C LEU A 119 4.87 -3.41 -5.54
N LYS A 120 5.14 -2.52 -4.59
CA LYS A 120 4.25 -1.49 -4.07
C LYS A 120 5.05 -0.20 -3.91
N ARG A 121 4.39 0.95 -3.82
CA ARG A 121 5.11 2.17 -3.43
C ARG A 121 5.52 2.10 -1.95
N ARG A 122 6.65 2.72 -1.60
CA ARG A 122 7.14 2.80 -0.21
C ARG A 122 6.18 3.54 0.70
N THR A 123 5.63 4.66 0.21
CA THR A 123 4.61 5.41 0.94
C THR A 123 3.29 4.65 0.90
N ARG A 124 2.83 4.21 2.05
CA ARG A 124 1.57 3.47 2.22
C ARG A 124 0.45 4.48 2.42
N LYS A 125 -0.45 4.64 1.45
CA LYS A 125 -1.53 5.64 1.51
C LYS A 125 -2.86 5.00 1.81
N VAL A 126 -3.49 5.47 2.89
CA VAL A 126 -4.82 5.02 3.30
C VAL A 126 -5.75 6.22 3.40
N PHE A 127 -6.91 6.12 2.76
CA PHE A 127 -7.98 7.09 2.89
C PHE A 127 -9.00 6.56 3.88
N ILE A 128 -9.32 7.33 4.95
CA ILE A 128 -10.34 6.96 5.94
C ILE A 128 -11.64 7.66 5.59
N SER A 129 -12.65 6.88 5.20
CA SER A 129 -14.03 7.34 5.00
C SER A 129 -14.86 7.04 6.24
N TYR A 130 -15.41 8.06 6.86
CA TYR A 130 -16.15 7.92 8.11
C TYR A 130 -17.22 8.99 8.29
N ARG A 131 -18.24 8.68 9.05
CA ARG A 131 -19.24 9.67 9.48
C ARG A 131 -18.79 10.32 10.79
N ARG A 132 -18.55 11.64 10.77
CA ARG A 132 -17.95 12.38 11.89
C ARG A 132 -18.72 12.22 13.20
N ILE A 133 -20.06 12.20 13.13
CA ILE A 133 -20.94 12.23 14.30
C ILE A 133 -20.76 10.97 15.16
N ASP A 134 -20.50 9.83 14.55
CA ASP A 134 -20.50 8.52 15.22
C ASP A 134 -19.17 7.75 15.15
N SER A 135 -18.15 8.27 14.44
CA SER A 135 -16.91 7.54 14.24
C SER A 135 -15.63 8.37 14.43
N ALA A 136 -15.74 9.67 14.76
CA ALA A 136 -14.57 10.53 14.85
C ALA A 136 -13.49 10.06 15.85
N PRO A 137 -13.80 9.56 17.06
CA PRO A 137 -12.78 9.05 17.97
C PRO A 137 -12.00 7.88 17.39
N VAL A 138 -12.70 6.91 16.78
CA VAL A 138 -12.08 5.75 16.13
C VAL A 138 -11.23 6.20 14.94
N ALA A 139 -11.73 7.12 14.11
CA ALA A 139 -10.99 7.65 12.97
C ALA A 139 -9.68 8.33 13.41
N ASN A 140 -9.73 9.15 14.46
CA ASN A 140 -8.55 9.80 15.03
C ASN A 140 -7.56 8.82 15.67
N GLN A 141 -8.05 7.77 16.33
CA GLN A 141 -7.21 6.71 16.89
C GLN A 141 -6.47 5.95 15.78
N ILE A 142 -7.17 5.57 14.72
CA ILE A 142 -6.59 4.91 13.55
C ILE A 142 -5.58 5.83 12.86
N PHE A 143 -5.93 7.11 12.66
CA PHE A 143 -5.06 8.10 12.06
C PHE A 143 -3.71 8.17 12.80
N ARG A 144 -3.73 8.32 14.13
CA ARG A 144 -2.52 8.36 14.95
C ARG A 144 -1.71 7.08 14.81
N ARG A 145 -2.34 5.92 15.01
CA ARG A 145 -1.65 4.63 14.96
C ARG A 145 -1.04 4.34 13.59
N PHE A 146 -1.73 4.65 12.51
CA PHE A 146 -1.22 4.41 11.17
C PHE A 146 -0.07 5.36 10.81
N ASN A 147 -0.13 6.63 11.23
CA ASN A 147 0.99 7.56 11.07
C ASN A 147 2.23 7.10 11.85
N GLU A 148 2.08 6.61 13.10
CA GLU A 148 3.18 5.99 13.86
C GLU A 148 3.84 4.83 13.12
N LEU A 149 3.07 4.07 12.34
CA LEU A 149 3.53 2.97 11.52
C LEU A 149 4.06 3.40 10.14
N GLY A 150 4.16 4.70 9.87
CA GLY A 150 4.66 5.25 8.62
C GLY A 150 3.68 5.18 7.44
N TYR A 151 2.37 5.09 7.71
CA TYR A 151 1.36 5.32 6.68
C TYR A 151 1.15 6.82 6.48
N GLU A 152 0.89 7.20 5.24
CA GLU A 152 0.33 8.50 4.91
C GLU A 152 -1.19 8.36 4.90
N VAL A 153 -1.83 8.92 5.92
CA VAL A 153 -3.27 8.76 6.13
C VAL A 153 -4.00 10.03 5.78
N PHE A 154 -5.00 9.92 4.92
CA PHE A 154 -5.93 10.99 4.69
C PHE A 154 -7.09 10.90 5.69
N LEU A 155 -7.29 11.97 6.43
CA LEU A 155 -8.43 12.21 7.29
C LEU A 155 -8.90 13.65 7.02
N ASP A 156 -10.13 13.83 6.57
CA ASP A 156 -10.64 15.08 5.99
C ASP A 156 -10.36 16.35 6.82
N ASP A 157 -10.52 16.29 8.14
CA ASP A 157 -10.27 17.45 9.03
C ASP A 157 -8.77 17.75 9.26
N ALA A 158 -7.90 16.75 9.08
CA ALA A 158 -6.49 16.86 9.46
C ALA A 158 -5.55 17.11 8.27
N THR A 159 -6.01 16.88 7.04
CA THR A 159 -5.12 16.74 5.89
C THR A 159 -5.31 17.83 4.83
N ILE A 160 -6.48 18.47 4.76
CA ILE A 160 -6.75 19.48 3.72
C ILE A 160 -6.30 20.86 4.15
N GLU A 161 -5.47 21.49 3.35
CA GLU A 161 -5.01 22.87 3.53
C GLU A 161 -6.17 23.86 3.34
N ARG A 162 -6.11 24.99 4.07
CA ARG A 162 -7.08 26.07 3.90
C ARG A 162 -6.85 26.78 2.56
N GLY A 163 -7.95 27.13 1.87
CA GLY A 163 -7.89 27.90 0.63
C GLY A 163 -7.79 27.09 -0.66
N VAL A 164 -7.88 25.76 -0.58
CA VAL A 164 -7.97 24.87 -1.76
C VAL A 164 -9.40 24.41 -2.00
N ASP A 165 -9.71 23.98 -3.23
CA ASP A 165 -10.98 23.33 -3.53
C ASP A 165 -11.03 21.96 -2.83
N PHE A 166 -11.84 21.92 -1.76
CA PHE A 166 -11.98 20.74 -0.91
C PHE A 166 -12.36 19.48 -1.72
N GLN A 167 -13.29 19.60 -2.66
CA GLN A 167 -13.80 18.46 -3.43
C GLN A 167 -12.75 17.92 -4.38
N GLN A 168 -12.00 18.81 -5.01
CA GLN A 168 -10.92 18.42 -5.92
C GLN A 168 -9.77 17.76 -5.15
N GLU A 169 -9.40 18.32 -4.01
CA GLU A 169 -8.33 17.78 -3.17
C GLU A 169 -8.70 16.39 -2.63
N LEU A 170 -9.93 16.20 -2.17
CA LEU A 170 -10.45 14.92 -1.69
C LEU A 170 -10.41 13.84 -2.78
N LYS A 171 -10.87 14.16 -4.00
CA LYS A 171 -10.80 13.23 -5.14
C LYS A 171 -9.37 12.88 -5.50
N TRP A 172 -8.47 13.84 -5.43
CA TRP A 172 -7.06 13.64 -5.70
C TRP A 172 -6.42 12.67 -4.69
N TRP A 173 -6.66 12.89 -3.39
CA TRP A 173 -6.18 12.01 -2.33
C TRP A 173 -6.75 10.60 -2.47
N LEU A 174 -8.05 10.50 -2.72
CA LEU A 174 -8.72 9.22 -2.89
C LEU A 174 -8.19 8.46 -4.11
N ASN A 175 -7.99 9.14 -5.24
CA ASN A 175 -7.42 8.53 -6.44
C ASN A 175 -6.00 8.01 -6.22
N ASP A 176 -5.21 8.67 -5.37
CA ASP A 176 -3.84 8.27 -5.04
C ASP A 176 -3.76 7.32 -3.82
N ALA A 177 -4.86 6.97 -3.20
CA ALA A 177 -4.88 6.01 -2.10
C ALA A 177 -4.62 4.58 -2.58
N ASP A 178 -3.89 3.80 -1.79
CA ASP A 178 -3.74 2.35 -2.00
C ASP A 178 -4.98 1.58 -1.56
N LEU A 179 -5.68 2.13 -0.56
CA LEU A 179 -6.81 1.50 0.09
C LEU A 179 -7.73 2.58 0.67
N LEU A 180 -9.04 2.43 0.49
CA LEU A 180 -10.04 3.15 1.26
C LEU A 180 -10.45 2.30 2.47
N LEU A 181 -10.31 2.85 3.68
CA LEU A 181 -10.83 2.27 4.91
C LEU A 181 -12.15 2.93 5.26
N ALA A 182 -13.25 2.19 5.11
CA ALA A 182 -14.59 2.66 5.48
C ALA A 182 -14.93 2.25 6.91
N LEU A 183 -15.24 3.23 7.75
CA LEU A 183 -15.70 2.99 9.12
C LEU A 183 -17.23 2.83 9.10
N CYS A 184 -17.67 1.57 8.98
CA CYS A 184 -19.07 1.21 8.82
C CYS A 184 -19.81 1.27 10.18
N SER A 185 -19.98 2.49 10.69
CA SER A 185 -20.88 2.76 11.80
C SER A 185 -22.34 2.52 11.42
N PRO A 186 -23.27 2.39 12.38
CA PRO A 186 -24.68 2.08 12.12
C PRO A 186 -25.38 3.04 11.13
N ARG A 187 -24.87 4.26 11.01
CA ARG A 187 -25.49 5.31 10.18
C ARG A 187 -24.54 5.84 9.08
N LEU A 188 -23.50 5.10 8.69
CA LEU A 188 -22.59 5.51 7.60
C LEU A 188 -23.36 5.83 6.32
N ALA A 189 -24.38 5.01 6.00
CA ALA A 189 -25.17 5.17 4.79
C ALA A 189 -25.99 6.48 4.72
N ASP A 190 -26.24 7.14 5.86
CA ASP A 190 -26.90 8.44 5.92
C ASP A 190 -25.97 9.58 5.46
N SER A 191 -24.68 9.35 5.36
CA SER A 191 -23.71 10.31 4.90
C SER A 191 -23.57 10.29 3.38
N LYS A 192 -24.10 11.31 2.73
CA LYS A 192 -23.96 11.47 1.27
C LYS A 192 -22.49 11.46 0.85
N TRP A 193 -21.63 12.12 1.61
CA TRP A 193 -20.19 12.22 1.35
C TRP A 193 -19.50 10.86 1.38
N CYS A 194 -19.71 10.08 2.45
CA CYS A 194 -19.14 8.73 2.53
C CYS A 194 -19.61 7.84 1.38
N MET A 195 -20.87 7.99 0.95
CA MET A 195 -21.41 7.23 -0.17
C MET A 195 -20.80 7.66 -1.52
N GLU A 196 -20.50 8.94 -1.71
CA GLU A 196 -19.78 9.46 -2.86
C GLU A 196 -18.32 8.95 -2.91
N GLU A 197 -17.61 8.97 -1.78
CA GLU A 197 -16.26 8.43 -1.65
C GLU A 197 -16.20 6.93 -1.97
N LEU A 198 -17.12 6.15 -1.43
CA LEU A 198 -17.23 4.72 -1.71
C LEU A 198 -17.53 4.46 -3.19
N THR A 199 -18.42 5.24 -3.78
CA THR A 199 -18.77 5.14 -5.21
C THR A 199 -17.56 5.49 -6.09
N PHE A 200 -16.83 6.54 -5.72
CA PHE A 200 -15.60 6.92 -6.41
C PHE A 200 -14.54 5.81 -6.32
N ALA A 201 -14.29 5.29 -5.11
CA ALA A 201 -13.32 4.20 -4.93
C ALA A 201 -13.65 2.98 -5.79
N GLN A 202 -14.93 2.62 -5.87
CA GLN A 202 -15.40 1.51 -6.70
C GLN A 202 -15.22 1.76 -8.19
N SER A 203 -15.58 2.95 -8.68
CA SER A 203 -15.45 3.30 -10.10
C SER A 203 -13.99 3.40 -10.56
N HIS A 204 -13.07 3.70 -9.65
CA HIS A 204 -11.63 3.80 -9.93
C HIS A 204 -10.83 2.56 -9.49
N SER A 205 -11.52 1.47 -9.16
CA SER A 205 -10.90 0.19 -8.75
C SER A 205 -9.97 0.30 -7.54
N ILE A 206 -10.25 1.25 -6.64
CA ILE A 206 -9.55 1.38 -5.37
C ILE A 206 -10.18 0.37 -4.41
N GLY A 207 -9.37 -0.45 -3.76
CA GLY A 207 -9.85 -1.45 -2.82
C GLY A 207 -10.49 -0.80 -1.60
N VAL A 208 -11.57 -1.42 -1.12
CA VAL A 208 -12.28 -0.96 0.07
C VAL A 208 -12.15 -2.00 1.17
N ALA A 209 -11.53 -1.59 2.28
CA ALA A 209 -11.55 -2.31 3.55
C ALA A 209 -12.64 -1.69 4.43
N ALA A 210 -13.56 -2.50 4.93
CA ALA A 210 -14.67 -2.05 5.75
C ALA A 210 -14.46 -2.53 7.19
N LEU A 211 -14.40 -1.59 8.13
CA LEU A 211 -14.44 -1.86 9.56
C LEU A 211 -15.89 -1.71 10.03
N ALA A 212 -16.57 -2.83 10.29
CA ALA A 212 -17.95 -2.82 10.70
C ALA A 212 -18.09 -2.79 12.22
N TRP A 213 -18.96 -1.91 12.70
CA TRP A 213 -19.40 -1.89 14.09
C TRP A 213 -20.08 -3.22 14.45
N PRO A 214 -20.12 -3.58 15.74
CA PRO A 214 -20.80 -4.81 16.17
C PRO A 214 -22.23 -4.87 15.65
N SER A 215 -22.64 -6.05 15.17
CA SER A 215 -23.97 -6.25 14.55
C SER A 215 -25.13 -5.87 15.47
N GLN A 216 -24.93 -5.96 16.79
CA GLN A 216 -25.91 -5.53 17.80
C GLN A 216 -26.21 -4.02 17.78
N LEU A 217 -25.31 -3.23 17.17
CA LEU A 217 -25.44 -1.78 17.02
C LEU A 217 -26.03 -1.38 15.65
N HIS A 218 -26.23 -2.35 14.77
CA HIS A 218 -26.77 -2.10 13.44
C HIS A 218 -28.28 -2.30 13.39
N ASP A 219 -29.00 -1.34 12.80
CA ASP A 219 -30.28 -1.64 12.21
C ASP A 219 -30.03 -2.55 10.97
N PRO A 220 -30.66 -3.75 10.88
CA PRO A 220 -30.52 -4.61 9.71
C PRO A 220 -30.81 -3.93 8.38
N LYS A 221 -31.60 -2.86 8.37
CA LYS A 221 -31.89 -2.04 7.19
C LYS A 221 -30.71 -1.18 6.76
N ASN A 222 -29.76 -0.86 7.66
CA ASN A 222 -28.61 0.01 7.40
C ASN A 222 -27.32 -0.76 7.05
N ASN A 223 -27.32 -2.07 7.15
CA ASN A 223 -26.22 -2.93 6.66
C ASN A 223 -26.04 -2.90 5.13
N VAL A 224 -26.71 -1.94 4.47
CA VAL A 224 -26.92 -1.88 3.03
C VAL A 224 -25.80 -1.15 2.29
N ALA A 225 -24.82 -0.53 2.97
CA ALA A 225 -23.76 0.19 2.27
C ALA A 225 -22.99 -0.71 1.29
N PHE A 226 -22.99 -2.02 1.54
CA PHE A 226 -22.34 -3.02 0.68
C PHE A 226 -23.26 -4.17 0.24
N ALA A 227 -24.52 -4.25 0.74
CA ALA A 227 -25.44 -5.32 0.38
C ALA A 227 -25.95 -5.15 -1.06
N GLY A 228 -25.68 -6.14 -1.89
CA GLY A 228 -26.24 -6.24 -3.24
C GLY A 228 -25.52 -5.46 -4.33
N LYS A 229 -24.46 -4.72 -4.04
CA LYS A 229 -23.64 -4.10 -5.10
C LYS A 229 -22.56 -5.07 -5.56
N THR A 230 -22.67 -5.53 -6.79
CA THR A 230 -21.59 -6.21 -7.51
C THR A 230 -20.55 -5.17 -7.93
N CYS A 231 -19.72 -4.74 -6.98
CA CYS A 231 -18.63 -3.83 -7.26
C CYS A 231 -17.30 -4.59 -7.17
N TRP A 232 -16.42 -4.25 -8.03
CA TRP A 232 -15.06 -4.76 -8.04
C TRP A 232 -14.09 -3.61 -7.72
N PRO A 233 -13.10 -3.82 -6.82
CA PRO A 233 -12.96 -4.99 -5.96
C PRO A 233 -14.06 -5.05 -4.88
N LYS A 234 -14.49 -6.26 -4.52
CA LYS A 234 -15.47 -6.43 -3.45
C LYS A 234 -14.89 -5.88 -2.14
N PRO A 235 -15.66 -5.10 -1.36
CA PRO A 235 -15.25 -4.68 -0.04
C PRO A 235 -14.91 -5.90 0.84
N VAL A 236 -13.79 -5.82 1.55
CA VAL A 236 -13.40 -6.83 2.54
C VAL A 236 -13.79 -6.31 3.91
N LEU A 237 -14.47 -7.15 4.68
CA LEU A 237 -15.08 -6.79 5.96
C LEU A 237 -14.24 -7.29 7.13
N LEU A 238 -13.97 -6.41 8.09
CA LEU A 238 -13.53 -6.74 9.45
C LEU A 238 -14.66 -6.34 10.41
N GLU A 239 -15.36 -7.32 10.97
CA GLU A 239 -16.43 -7.07 11.94
C GLU A 239 -15.84 -6.94 13.34
N LEU A 240 -16.27 -5.90 14.06
CA LEU A 240 -15.94 -5.68 15.47
C LEU A 240 -16.94 -6.42 16.35
N THR A 241 -16.49 -6.85 17.52
CA THR A 241 -17.35 -7.32 18.61
C THR A 241 -17.62 -6.18 19.59
N MET A 242 -18.57 -6.36 20.51
CA MET A 242 -18.83 -5.38 21.57
C MET A 242 -17.61 -5.17 22.48
N GLU A 243 -16.76 -6.19 22.64
CA GLU A 243 -15.53 -6.14 23.45
C GLU A 243 -14.41 -5.35 22.74
N ASP A 244 -14.48 -5.19 21.44
CA ASP A 244 -13.48 -4.46 20.65
C ASP A 244 -13.61 -2.95 20.77
N GLN A 245 -14.73 -2.46 21.25
CA GLN A 245 -14.99 -1.05 21.50
C GLN A 245 -15.03 -0.77 23.00
N ARG A 246 -14.36 0.28 23.40
CA ARG A 246 -14.30 0.72 24.81
C ARG A 246 -14.42 2.22 24.91
N MET A 247 -14.89 2.69 26.04
CA MET A 247 -14.84 4.09 26.40
C MET A 247 -13.41 4.48 26.81
N PRO A 248 -12.91 5.68 26.47
CA PRO A 248 -11.68 6.21 27.00
C PRO A 248 -11.67 6.22 28.53
N LEU A 249 -10.52 5.95 29.15
CA LEU A 249 -10.39 5.82 30.62
C LEU A 249 -10.71 7.11 31.40
N ASP A 250 -10.56 8.26 30.78
CA ASP A 250 -10.74 9.61 31.38
C ASP A 250 -12.20 10.09 31.37
N TRP A 251 -13.13 9.25 30.98
CA TRP A 251 -14.54 9.61 30.84
C TRP A 251 -15.45 8.96 31.90
N GLY A 252 -14.84 8.40 32.93
CA GLY A 252 -15.52 7.58 33.94
C GLY A 252 -16.69 8.22 34.70
N ASP A 253 -16.77 9.56 34.73
CA ASP A 253 -17.79 10.25 35.51
C ASP A 253 -18.95 10.84 34.70
N PHE A 254 -18.91 10.76 33.37
CA PHE A 254 -19.87 11.49 32.52
C PHE A 254 -21.04 10.66 31.99
N PHE A 255 -21.00 9.33 32.06
CA PHE A 255 -22.02 8.48 31.45
C PHE A 255 -22.47 7.36 32.36
N GLY A 256 -23.41 7.71 33.26
CA GLY A 256 -24.15 6.72 34.02
C GLY A 256 -25.12 5.86 33.19
N ASP A 257 -25.41 6.26 31.96
CA ASP A 257 -26.32 5.53 31.08
C ASP A 257 -25.60 5.03 29.85
N ALA A 258 -25.61 3.73 29.64
CA ALA A 258 -25.18 3.13 28.40
C ALA A 258 -25.97 3.76 27.24
N ILE A 259 -25.26 4.31 26.26
CA ILE A 259 -25.89 4.86 25.06
C ILE A 259 -26.65 3.73 24.39
N ALA A 260 -27.97 3.79 24.44
CA ALA A 260 -28.81 2.79 23.82
C ALA A 260 -28.58 2.81 22.28
N PRO A 261 -28.57 1.65 21.63
CA PRO A 261 -28.49 1.57 20.16
C PRO A 261 -29.59 2.44 19.54
N GLY A 262 -29.23 3.34 18.64
CA GLY A 262 -30.20 4.16 17.91
C GLY A 262 -30.57 5.49 18.55
N THR A 263 -30.01 5.87 19.71
CA THR A 263 -30.18 7.22 20.24
C THR A 263 -29.29 8.20 19.48
N ASP A 264 -29.84 9.39 19.20
CA ASP A 264 -29.16 10.53 18.55
C ASP A 264 -28.09 11.17 19.44
N SER A 265 -27.29 10.38 20.16
CA SER A 265 -26.13 10.93 20.86
C SER A 265 -25.18 11.48 19.80
N LYS A 266 -25.04 12.78 19.77
CA LYS A 266 -24.32 13.58 18.76
C LYS A 266 -22.86 13.16 18.57
N LEU A 267 -22.34 12.22 19.37
CA LEU A 267 -20.97 11.72 19.29
C LEU A 267 -20.89 10.32 19.91
N ASP A 268 -20.58 9.32 19.11
CA ASP A 268 -20.07 8.06 19.63
C ASP A 268 -18.61 8.29 20.06
N LYS A 269 -18.34 8.15 21.35
CA LYS A 269 -17.03 8.43 21.95
C LYS A 269 -16.20 7.17 22.18
N ARG A 270 -16.70 6.02 21.74
CA ARG A 270 -15.98 4.75 21.87
C ARG A 270 -14.73 4.72 21.01
N GLU A 271 -13.72 4.12 21.52
CA GLU A 271 -12.47 3.80 20.82
C GLU A 271 -12.32 2.31 20.65
N LEU A 272 -11.43 1.91 19.74
CA LEU A 272 -11.05 0.51 19.57
C LEU A 272 -10.18 0.05 20.73
N SER A 273 -10.38 -1.17 21.18
CA SER A 273 -9.43 -1.83 22.07
C SER A 273 -8.06 -1.97 21.37
N PRO A 274 -6.94 -2.03 22.10
CA PRO A 274 -5.62 -2.21 21.50
C PRO A 274 -5.56 -3.45 20.60
N GLY A 275 -6.19 -4.55 21.00
CA GLY A 275 -6.24 -5.77 20.20
C GLY A 275 -7.01 -5.60 18.89
N ALA A 276 -8.14 -4.86 18.90
CA ALA A 276 -8.90 -4.55 17.71
C ALA A 276 -8.08 -3.66 16.74
N LEU A 277 -7.39 -2.67 17.27
CA LEU A 277 -6.55 -1.76 16.50
C LEU A 277 -5.40 -2.51 15.79
N GLU A 278 -4.72 -3.42 16.48
CA GLU A 278 -3.67 -4.24 15.88
C GLU A 278 -4.22 -5.22 14.81
N ARG A 279 -5.39 -5.82 15.05
CA ARG A 279 -6.05 -6.64 14.01
C ARG A 279 -6.40 -5.81 12.78
N LEU A 280 -6.82 -4.54 12.95
CA LEU A 280 -7.11 -3.63 11.85
C LEU A 280 -5.84 -3.30 11.06
N VAL A 281 -4.71 -3.06 11.71
CA VAL A 281 -3.41 -2.82 11.04
C VAL A 281 -3.07 -4.00 10.12
N GLY A 282 -3.08 -5.23 10.64
CA GLY A 282 -2.81 -6.43 9.84
C GLY A 282 -3.84 -6.65 8.72
N PHE A 283 -5.11 -6.35 8.98
CA PHE A 283 -6.17 -6.41 7.99
C PHE A 283 -5.93 -5.43 6.83
N CYS A 284 -5.60 -4.18 7.12
CA CYS A 284 -5.29 -3.17 6.09
C CYS A 284 -4.02 -3.52 5.31
N ALA A 285 -2.97 -4.00 5.97
CA ALA A 285 -1.73 -4.41 5.31
C ALA A 285 -1.98 -5.53 4.27
N ARG A 286 -2.77 -6.55 4.63
CA ARG A 286 -3.14 -7.63 3.71
C ARG A 286 -4.00 -7.13 2.55
N ASN A 287 -5.00 -6.32 2.84
CA ASN A 287 -5.96 -5.86 1.82
C ASN A 287 -5.39 -4.80 0.89
N ARG A 288 -4.38 -4.03 1.33
CA ARG A 288 -3.64 -3.11 0.47
C ARG A 288 -3.03 -3.83 -0.74
N ALA A 289 -2.43 -5.00 -0.55
CA ALA A 289 -1.89 -5.78 -1.66
C ALA A 289 -2.96 -6.22 -2.66
N ALA A 290 -4.10 -6.70 -2.16
CA ALA A 290 -5.23 -7.10 -2.99
C ALA A 290 -5.81 -5.91 -3.77
N SER A 291 -5.92 -4.74 -3.13
CA SER A 291 -6.36 -3.49 -3.75
C SER A 291 -5.46 -3.08 -4.91
N ILE A 292 -4.15 -2.99 -4.67
CA ILE A 292 -3.15 -2.65 -5.68
C ILE A 292 -3.23 -3.63 -6.87
N ARG A 293 -3.36 -4.93 -6.60
CA ARG A 293 -3.50 -5.95 -7.64
C ARG A 293 -4.77 -5.78 -8.46
N ALA A 294 -5.90 -5.55 -7.81
CA ALA A 294 -7.17 -5.34 -8.47
C ALA A 294 -7.11 -4.14 -9.43
N ARG A 295 -6.55 -3.03 -8.97
CA ARG A 295 -6.38 -1.81 -9.79
C ARG A 295 -5.45 -2.07 -10.98
N LEU A 296 -4.34 -2.75 -10.77
CA LEU A 296 -3.41 -3.10 -11.83
C LEU A 296 -4.06 -4.02 -12.89
N ASN A 297 -4.86 -5.00 -12.44
CA ASN A 297 -5.59 -5.89 -13.33
C ASN A 297 -6.59 -5.15 -14.24
N ASN A 298 -7.12 -4.01 -13.81
CA ASN A 298 -8.00 -3.19 -14.64
C ASN A 298 -7.21 -2.28 -15.59
N LEU A 299 -6.06 -1.75 -15.16
CA LEU A 299 -5.25 -0.85 -15.98
C LEU A 299 -4.46 -1.58 -17.09
N LEU A 300 -4.00 -2.79 -16.85
CA LEU A 300 -3.19 -3.54 -17.82
C LEU A 300 -3.91 -3.84 -19.14
N PRO A 301 -5.17 -4.32 -19.15
CA PRO A 301 -5.92 -4.49 -20.39
C PRO A 301 -6.08 -3.17 -21.15
N LEU A 302 -6.43 -2.07 -20.46
CA LEU A 302 -6.54 -0.74 -21.06
C LEU A 302 -5.24 -0.29 -21.71
N ALA A 303 -4.09 -0.50 -21.02
CA ALA A 303 -2.77 -0.21 -21.57
C ALA A 303 -2.50 -1.00 -22.84
N ARG A 304 -2.75 -2.31 -22.83
CA ARG A 304 -2.53 -3.18 -23.99
C ARG A 304 -3.42 -2.81 -25.17
N ASP A 305 -4.70 -2.54 -24.93
CA ASP A 305 -5.64 -2.19 -25.99
C ASP A 305 -5.28 -0.83 -26.60
N THR A 306 -4.87 0.13 -25.78
CA THR A 306 -4.36 1.43 -26.27
C THR A 306 -3.07 1.25 -27.10
N LEU A 307 -2.12 0.44 -26.65
CA LEU A 307 -0.89 0.16 -27.41
C LEU A 307 -1.22 -0.47 -28.76
N LYS A 308 -2.11 -1.46 -28.80
CA LYS A 308 -2.59 -2.08 -30.06
C LYS A 308 -3.24 -1.06 -30.98
N GLY A 309 -4.10 -0.18 -30.44
CA GLY A 309 -4.74 0.91 -31.20
C GLY A 309 -3.73 1.91 -31.78
N ARG A 310 -2.54 2.03 -31.17
CA ARG A 310 -1.40 2.82 -31.65
C ARG A 310 -0.46 2.06 -32.60
N GLY A 311 -0.83 0.85 -32.99
CA GLY A 311 -0.06 0.00 -33.92
C GLY A 311 1.09 -0.76 -33.27
N ALA A 312 1.10 -0.92 -31.95
CA ALA A 312 2.11 -1.74 -31.27
C ALA A 312 1.94 -3.23 -31.57
N GLY A 313 3.06 -3.90 -31.83
CA GLY A 313 3.16 -5.35 -31.98
C GLY A 313 4.00 -6.00 -30.88
N ASN A 314 3.99 -7.33 -30.83
CA ASN A 314 4.83 -8.13 -29.92
C ASN A 314 4.74 -7.64 -28.44
N ILE A 315 3.52 -7.54 -27.91
CA ILE A 315 3.30 -7.05 -26.54
C ILE A 315 3.45 -8.22 -25.57
N ASP A 316 4.59 -8.25 -24.87
CA ASP A 316 4.85 -9.16 -23.76
C ASP A 316 4.57 -8.49 -22.43
N GLN A 317 4.13 -9.27 -21.43
CA GLN A 317 3.75 -8.77 -20.12
C GLN A 317 4.45 -9.56 -19.01
N THR A 318 5.11 -8.81 -18.13
CA THR A 318 5.67 -9.34 -16.89
C THR A 318 5.18 -8.49 -15.73
N PHE A 319 4.25 -9.01 -14.94
CA PHE A 319 3.57 -8.32 -13.83
C PHE A 319 2.90 -7.00 -14.30
N GLY A 320 3.42 -5.84 -13.94
CA GLY A 320 2.94 -4.52 -14.34
C GLY A 320 3.70 -3.91 -15.52
N ASP A 321 4.71 -4.61 -16.04
CA ASP A 321 5.57 -4.14 -17.11
C ASP A 321 5.15 -4.75 -18.45
N LEU A 322 5.13 -3.93 -19.48
CA LEU A 322 4.88 -4.31 -20.87
C LEU A 322 6.11 -3.97 -21.71
N THR A 323 6.62 -4.96 -22.47
CA THR A 323 7.58 -4.73 -23.54
C THR A 323 6.87 -4.87 -24.87
N TYR A 324 7.13 -3.99 -25.82
CA TYR A 324 6.45 -4.01 -27.10
C TYR A 324 7.28 -3.37 -28.21
N ALA A 325 6.95 -3.68 -29.45
CA ALA A 325 7.44 -2.95 -30.61
C ALA A 325 6.44 -1.87 -31.00
N ASP A 326 6.88 -0.62 -31.21
CA ASP A 326 6.00 0.44 -31.73
C ASP A 326 5.64 0.23 -33.22
N ALA A 327 4.85 1.14 -33.78
CA ALA A 327 4.43 1.06 -35.19
C ALA A 327 5.60 1.09 -36.20
N GLN A 328 6.78 1.52 -35.76
CA GLN A 328 8.01 1.52 -36.54
C GLN A 328 8.94 0.31 -36.24
N GLY A 329 8.47 -0.63 -35.41
CA GLY A 329 9.25 -1.80 -35.01
C GLY A 329 10.31 -1.56 -33.94
N ARG A 330 10.35 -0.37 -33.31
CA ARG A 330 11.33 -0.02 -32.29
C ARG A 330 10.89 -0.58 -30.94
N GLN A 331 11.83 -1.15 -30.19
CA GLN A 331 11.53 -1.71 -28.87
C GLN A 331 11.22 -0.60 -27.86
N CYS A 332 10.15 -0.82 -27.10
CA CYS A 332 9.65 0.10 -26.10
C CYS A 332 9.31 -0.64 -24.78
N PHE A 333 9.33 0.11 -23.69
CA PHE A 333 8.99 -0.38 -22.35
C PHE A 333 7.93 0.50 -21.71
N LEU A 334 6.90 -0.11 -21.11
CA LEU A 334 5.86 0.58 -20.38
C LEU A 334 5.64 -0.09 -19.02
N ARG A 335 5.81 0.66 -17.94
CA ARG A 335 5.42 0.26 -16.59
C ARG A 335 4.05 0.82 -16.25
N VAL A 336 3.10 -0.07 -15.99
CA VAL A 336 1.75 0.31 -15.52
C VAL A 336 1.73 0.33 -14.00
N LEU A 337 1.41 1.47 -13.43
CA LEU A 337 1.38 1.69 -11.99
C LEU A 337 -0.06 1.85 -11.48
N PRO A 338 -0.44 1.17 -10.40
CA PRO A 338 -1.77 1.31 -9.78
C PRO A 338 -1.91 2.58 -8.92
N PHE A 339 -0.95 3.46 -8.95
CA PHE A 339 -0.87 4.72 -8.20
C PHE A 339 -0.09 5.76 -9.01
N ARG A 340 -0.15 7.03 -8.58
CA ARG A 340 0.60 8.11 -9.22
C ARG A 340 2.12 7.88 -9.06
N PRO A 341 2.89 7.93 -10.15
CA PRO A 341 4.33 7.73 -10.08
C PRO A 341 5.03 8.85 -9.31
N LEU A 342 6.13 8.50 -8.68
CA LEU A 342 7.12 9.40 -8.13
C LEU A 342 8.38 9.37 -9.03
N PRO A 343 9.31 10.32 -8.92
CA PRO A 343 10.53 10.34 -9.74
C PRO A 343 11.31 9.04 -9.74
N GLU A 344 11.38 8.35 -8.60
CA GLU A 344 12.04 7.05 -8.48
C GLU A 344 11.37 5.94 -9.29
N HIS A 345 10.04 5.98 -9.46
CA HIS A 345 9.32 5.02 -10.30
C HIS A 345 9.64 5.25 -11.78
N LEU A 346 9.77 6.52 -12.19
CA LEU A 346 10.17 6.89 -13.54
C LEU A 346 11.59 6.41 -13.83
N TYR A 347 12.52 6.66 -12.91
CA TYR A 347 13.89 6.16 -13.03
C TYR A 347 13.94 4.62 -13.05
N GLY A 348 13.14 3.97 -12.22
CA GLY A 348 13.02 2.50 -12.19
C GLY A 348 12.47 1.93 -13.50
N ALA A 349 11.54 2.59 -14.16
CA ALA A 349 11.04 2.18 -15.48
C ALA A 349 12.12 2.38 -16.56
N TYR A 350 12.82 3.51 -16.54
CA TYR A 350 13.95 3.77 -17.43
C TYR A 350 15.05 2.70 -17.30
N SER A 351 15.48 2.41 -16.06
CA SER A 351 16.52 1.41 -15.80
C SER A 351 16.10 -0.01 -16.21
N ALA A 352 14.81 -0.37 -16.01
CA ALA A 352 14.29 -1.67 -16.39
C ALA A 352 14.13 -1.84 -17.91
N GLY A 353 13.85 -0.76 -18.63
CA GLY A 353 13.75 -0.74 -20.08
C GLY A 353 15.11 -0.95 -20.76
N GLY A 354 16.20 -0.49 -20.14
CA GLY A 354 17.53 -0.57 -20.75
C GLY A 354 17.62 0.23 -22.05
N ASP A 355 18.22 -0.35 -23.09
CA ASP A 355 18.44 0.28 -24.40
C ASP A 355 17.20 0.25 -25.31
N VAL A 356 16.02 0.63 -24.79
CA VAL A 356 14.82 0.75 -25.61
C VAL A 356 14.63 2.17 -26.15
N HIS A 357 13.85 2.30 -27.22
CA HIS A 357 13.54 3.58 -27.83
C HIS A 357 12.74 4.52 -26.91
N LEU A 358 11.83 3.93 -26.13
CA LEU A 358 10.95 4.67 -25.19
C LEU A 358 10.76 3.87 -23.93
N SER A 359 11.01 4.47 -22.79
CA SER A 359 10.57 3.99 -21.48
C SER A 359 9.45 4.89 -20.97
N ALA A 360 8.35 4.31 -20.50
CA ALA A 360 7.21 5.08 -20.03
C ALA A 360 6.62 4.50 -18.74
N CYS A 361 5.94 5.36 -17.95
CA CYS A 361 5.04 4.97 -16.90
C CYS A 361 3.60 5.36 -17.26
N ALA A 362 2.65 4.46 -17.03
CA ALA A 362 1.23 4.74 -17.15
C ALA A 362 0.53 4.52 -15.80
N TYR A 363 -0.40 5.38 -15.44
CA TYR A 363 -1.16 5.31 -14.19
C TYR A 363 -2.58 5.87 -14.36
N ALA A 364 -3.49 5.56 -13.43
CA ALA A 364 -4.83 6.15 -13.44
C ALA A 364 -4.82 7.56 -12.85
N GLU A 365 -5.47 8.51 -13.51
CA GLU A 365 -5.62 9.89 -13.08
C GLU A 365 -7.08 10.33 -13.20
N CYS A 366 -7.57 11.06 -12.21
CA CYS A 366 -8.94 11.59 -12.22
C CYS A 366 -9.06 12.92 -12.99
N ASP A 367 -7.99 13.70 -13.05
CA ASP A 367 -7.94 14.95 -13.82
C ASP A 367 -6.54 15.20 -14.39
N VAL A 368 -6.37 15.03 -15.69
CA VAL A 368 -5.11 15.23 -16.40
C VAL A 368 -4.68 16.71 -16.49
N LYS A 369 -5.57 17.64 -16.18
CA LYS A 369 -5.28 19.08 -16.10
C LYS A 369 -4.76 19.49 -14.73
N ASP A 370 -4.80 18.58 -13.75
CA ASP A 370 -4.24 18.83 -12.43
C ASP A 370 -2.76 19.22 -12.52
N GLN A 371 -2.35 20.22 -11.76
CA GLN A 371 -0.97 20.74 -11.78
C GLN A 371 0.07 19.67 -11.43
N ARG A 372 -0.29 18.70 -10.57
CA ARG A 372 0.58 17.59 -10.17
C ARG A 372 0.80 16.60 -11.31
N ALA A 373 -0.25 16.32 -12.09
CA ALA A 373 -0.14 15.52 -13.31
C ALA A 373 0.71 16.22 -14.37
N GLN A 374 0.54 17.53 -14.54
CA GLN A 374 1.36 18.35 -15.43
C GLN A 374 2.83 18.38 -14.99
N ALA A 375 3.10 18.52 -13.69
CA ALA A 375 4.46 18.50 -13.15
C ALA A 375 5.18 17.17 -13.42
N LEU A 376 4.49 16.04 -13.30
CA LEU A 376 5.07 14.73 -13.63
C LEU A 376 5.44 14.61 -15.11
N ARG A 377 4.57 15.09 -16.01
CA ARG A 377 4.84 15.11 -17.45
C ARG A 377 6.04 16.00 -17.76
N TRP A 378 6.04 17.22 -17.22
CA TRP A 378 7.17 18.14 -17.38
C TRP A 378 8.47 17.52 -16.85
N PHE A 379 8.45 16.87 -15.70
CA PHE A 379 9.62 16.20 -15.14
C PHE A 379 10.13 15.08 -16.07
N ALA A 380 9.26 14.25 -16.60
CA ALA A 380 9.63 13.19 -17.54
C ALA A 380 10.28 13.76 -18.82
N GLU A 381 9.67 14.83 -19.38
CA GLU A 381 10.19 15.49 -20.59
C GLU A 381 11.54 16.20 -20.36
N LYS A 382 11.75 16.79 -19.18
CA LYS A 382 12.94 17.60 -18.87
C LYS A 382 14.04 16.85 -18.12
N SER A 383 13.79 15.63 -17.65
CA SER A 383 14.78 14.87 -16.89
C SER A 383 16.07 14.56 -17.65
N GLY A 384 16.07 14.77 -18.99
CA GLY A 384 17.30 14.68 -19.80
C GLY A 384 18.01 13.32 -19.73
N ILE A 385 17.32 12.29 -19.23
CA ILE A 385 17.84 10.93 -19.02
C ILE A 385 18.17 10.25 -20.36
N GLY A 386 18.38 11.01 -21.39
CA GLY A 386 18.79 10.54 -22.71
C GLY A 386 19.97 11.31 -23.31
N ALA A 387 20.63 12.19 -22.56
CA ALA A 387 21.70 13.06 -23.08
C ALA A 387 23.06 12.34 -23.28
N GLY A 388 23.11 11.02 -23.15
CA GLY A 388 24.30 10.19 -23.39
C GLY A 388 24.08 9.22 -24.53
N GLY A 389 24.08 9.69 -25.76
CA GLY A 389 24.40 8.91 -26.97
C GLY A 389 23.45 7.83 -27.47
N GLY A 390 22.42 7.45 -26.74
CA GLY A 390 21.33 6.57 -27.14
C GLY A 390 20.02 7.12 -26.61
N ALA A 391 19.17 7.62 -27.47
CA ALA A 391 17.98 8.39 -27.10
C ALA A 391 16.85 7.48 -26.54
N ALA A 392 16.98 7.04 -25.30
CA ALA A 392 15.82 6.51 -24.58
C ALA A 392 14.95 7.70 -24.14
N ASN A 393 13.83 7.91 -24.81
CA ASN A 393 12.86 8.91 -24.40
C ASN A 393 12.09 8.40 -23.17
N MET A 394 11.81 9.30 -22.24
CA MET A 394 10.97 9.04 -21.07
C MET A 394 9.59 9.68 -21.25
N ALA A 395 8.54 8.96 -20.94
CA ALA A 395 7.19 9.50 -20.98
C ALA A 395 6.39 9.12 -19.74
N VAL A 396 5.40 9.96 -19.43
CA VAL A 396 4.35 9.66 -18.43
C VAL A 396 3.01 9.76 -19.10
N TRP A 397 2.25 8.67 -19.04
CA TRP A 397 0.90 8.58 -19.60
C TRP A 397 -0.12 8.42 -18.48
N ALA A 398 -1.27 9.06 -18.64
CA ALA A 398 -2.34 8.97 -17.67
C ALA A 398 -3.61 8.40 -18.30
N PHE A 399 -4.21 7.40 -17.64
CA PHE A 399 -5.55 6.95 -17.95
C PHE A 399 -6.56 7.87 -17.30
N CYS A 400 -7.38 8.55 -18.09
CA CYS A 400 -8.51 9.31 -17.62
C CYS A 400 -9.77 8.68 -18.21
N GLY A 401 -10.52 7.95 -17.39
CA GLY A 401 -11.53 7.01 -17.90
C GLY A 401 -10.87 5.90 -18.73
N ASP A 402 -11.42 5.62 -19.90
CA ASP A 402 -10.91 4.59 -20.83
C ASP A 402 -9.84 5.12 -21.81
N SER A 403 -9.41 6.37 -21.66
CA SER A 403 -8.45 7.02 -22.56
C SER A 403 -7.08 7.14 -21.92
N LEU A 404 -6.04 6.75 -22.65
CA LEU A 404 -4.64 6.97 -22.30
C LEU A 404 -4.14 8.24 -23.00
N LEU A 405 -3.82 9.27 -22.20
CA LEU A 405 -3.38 10.59 -22.64
C LEU A 405 -1.90 10.80 -22.35
#